data_de1d74b7993ea233293ce1239f269698
#
_entry.id   de1d74b7993ea233293ce1239f269698
#
_cell.length_a   1.000
_cell.length_b   1.000
_cell.length_c   1.000
_cell.angle_alpha   90.00
_cell.angle_beta   90.00
_cell.angle_gamma   90.00
#
_symmetry.space_group_name_H-M   'P 1'
#
loop_
_entity.id
_entity.type
_entity.pdbx_description
1 polymer ?
#
loop_
_entity_poly.entity_id
_entity_poly.type
_entity_poly.pdbx_seq_one_letter_code
_entity_poly.pdbx_strand_id
1 'polypeptide(L)'
;NLLIWTTTPWTLTSNVAAAVNRDLDYSIIRAVDGSVYYCAAENLKHQRLEKQFKEKKDWIEGVPKLKTIAQIFKEHGGFTIEGSVKGSEMIGWEYEGPFDSLEAQSIPGGYPFTKPDLEQKKVNGVTCHKVIDGGKDNFGNDVVVAGEGSGIVHIAPGCGDIDNQIGKDQGLVDIAPLDEESKFIDGFGWLTGLCATAKHTKGKIIADLKNRNLLIHVEQYPHVYPH
;
A
#
# COMPACT_ATOMS: atom_id res chain seq x y z
N ASN A 1 -10.51 4.76 -7.34
CA ASN A 1 -9.79 3.93 -6.36
C ASN A 1 -8.31 3.84 -6.74
N LEU A 2 -7.40 4.03 -5.78
CA LEU A 2 -5.98 3.74 -5.94
C LEU A 2 -5.77 2.23 -5.77
N LEU A 3 -5.19 1.56 -6.76
CA LEU A 3 -4.91 0.13 -6.68
C LEU A 3 -3.59 -0.10 -5.96
N ILE A 4 -3.66 -0.51 -4.71
CA ILE A 4 -2.49 -0.81 -3.87
C ILE A 4 -2.18 -2.31 -3.92
N TRP A 5 -0.91 -2.65 -4.02
CA TRP A 5 -0.42 -4.00 -3.83
C TRP A 5 0.51 -4.08 -2.63
N THR A 6 0.32 -5.06 -1.77
CA THR A 6 1.16 -5.26 -0.59
C THR A 6 1.38 -6.74 -0.30
N THR A 7 2.56 -7.10 0.16
CA THR A 7 2.88 -8.41 0.73
C THR A 7 2.59 -8.47 2.23
N THR A 8 2.40 -7.30 2.85
CA THR A 8 2.35 -7.12 4.31
C THR A 8 1.06 -6.38 4.71
N PRO A 9 -0.12 -7.04 4.61
CA PRO A 9 -1.41 -6.35 4.76
C PRO A 9 -1.66 -5.74 6.14
N TRP A 10 -0.94 -6.14 7.18
CA TRP A 10 -1.09 -5.55 8.50
C TRP A 10 -0.58 -4.09 8.57
N THR A 11 0.37 -3.70 7.70
CA THR A 11 0.87 -2.33 7.65
C THR A 11 -0.16 -1.34 7.11
N LEU A 12 -1.20 -1.82 6.41
CA LEU A 12 -2.31 -0.98 5.95
C LEU A 12 -3.06 -0.30 7.10
N THR A 13 -3.01 -0.87 8.32
CA THR A 13 -3.61 -0.26 9.52
C THR A 13 -2.92 1.03 9.96
N SER A 14 -1.71 1.25 9.47
CA SER A 14 -0.86 2.41 9.72
C SER A 14 -0.59 3.25 8.47
N ASN A 15 -1.41 3.05 7.42
CA ASN A 15 -1.32 3.85 6.20
C ASN A 15 -1.55 5.33 6.50
N VAL A 16 -0.72 6.20 5.95
CA VAL A 16 -0.86 7.66 6.08
C VAL A 16 -0.74 8.39 4.73
N ALA A 17 -0.16 7.76 3.71
CA ALA A 17 -0.07 8.33 2.37
C ALA A 17 -0.03 7.23 1.30
N ALA A 18 -0.24 7.61 0.05
CA ALA A 18 -0.02 6.77 -1.12
C ALA A 18 1.04 7.43 -2.02
N ALA A 19 2.11 6.72 -2.32
CA ALA A 19 3.19 7.23 -3.14
C ALA A 19 3.04 6.80 -4.60
N VAL A 20 3.28 7.73 -5.50
CA VAL A 20 3.39 7.53 -6.95
C VAL A 20 4.77 7.97 -7.44
N ASN A 21 5.17 7.55 -8.61
CA ASN A 21 6.30 8.15 -9.30
C ASN A 21 5.77 9.22 -10.26
N ARG A 22 6.21 10.46 -10.08
CA ARG A 22 5.74 11.63 -10.82
C ARG A 22 5.91 11.52 -12.34
N ASP A 23 6.88 10.72 -12.78
CA ASP A 23 7.26 10.60 -14.19
C ASP A 23 6.55 9.42 -14.91
N LEU A 24 5.84 8.57 -14.16
CA LEU A 24 5.08 7.48 -14.74
C LEU A 24 3.68 7.91 -15.20
N ASP A 25 3.17 7.19 -16.20
CA ASP A 25 1.78 7.26 -16.62
C ASP A 25 0.95 6.23 -15.84
N TYR A 26 -0.22 6.64 -15.36
CA TYR A 26 -1.17 5.80 -14.65
C TYR A 26 -2.43 5.60 -15.48
N SER A 27 -2.77 4.35 -15.78
CA SER A 27 -3.98 4.01 -16.50
C SER A 27 -5.22 4.30 -15.65
N ILE A 28 -6.23 4.89 -16.29
CA ILE A 28 -7.58 5.04 -15.75
C ILE A 28 -8.37 3.82 -16.22
N ILE A 29 -8.69 2.92 -15.29
CA ILE A 29 -9.32 1.64 -15.54
C ILE A 29 -10.74 1.68 -15.05
N ARG A 30 -11.72 1.46 -15.93
CA ARG A 30 -13.12 1.28 -15.54
C ARG A 30 -13.44 -0.21 -15.52
N ALA A 31 -13.81 -0.73 -14.35
CA ALA A 31 -14.29 -2.09 -14.18
C ALA A 31 -15.77 -2.21 -14.61
N VAL A 32 -16.24 -3.45 -14.77
CA VAL A 32 -17.62 -3.75 -15.23
C VAL A 32 -18.69 -3.21 -14.28
N ASP A 33 -18.39 -3.16 -12.97
CA ASP A 33 -19.28 -2.60 -11.94
C ASP A 33 -19.35 -1.06 -11.94
N GLY A 34 -18.62 -0.40 -12.86
CA GLY A 34 -18.52 1.05 -12.97
C GLY A 34 -17.44 1.68 -12.08
N SER A 35 -16.78 0.93 -11.24
CA SER A 35 -15.69 1.42 -10.40
C SER A 35 -14.48 1.84 -11.23
N VAL A 36 -13.84 2.95 -10.84
CA VAL A 36 -12.63 3.46 -11.50
C VAL A 36 -11.42 3.17 -10.63
N TYR A 37 -10.37 2.63 -11.26
CA TYR A 37 -9.11 2.29 -10.61
C TYR A 37 -7.93 2.94 -11.33
N TYR A 38 -6.86 3.21 -10.57
CA TYR A 38 -5.60 3.75 -11.06
C TYR A 38 -4.47 2.79 -10.75
N CYS A 39 -3.63 2.47 -11.71
CA CYS A 39 -2.36 1.78 -11.55
C CYS A 39 -1.38 2.24 -12.62
N ALA A 40 -0.07 2.07 -12.39
CA ALA A 40 0.91 2.42 -13.42
C ALA A 40 0.62 1.67 -14.72
N ALA A 41 0.66 2.37 -15.84
CA ALA A 41 0.25 1.84 -17.14
C ALA A 41 1.09 0.62 -17.58
N GLU A 42 2.38 0.63 -17.27
CA GLU A 42 3.27 -0.50 -17.55
C GLU A 42 2.91 -1.73 -16.69
N ASN A 43 2.47 -1.51 -15.44
CA ASN A 43 2.16 -2.59 -14.50
C ASN A 43 0.89 -3.37 -14.86
N LEU A 44 0.02 -2.79 -15.70
CA LEU A 44 -1.22 -3.43 -16.10
C LEU A 44 -1.00 -4.79 -16.77
N LYS A 45 0.06 -4.91 -17.58
CA LYS A 45 0.35 -6.11 -18.38
C LYS A 45 1.58 -6.89 -17.90
N HIS A 46 2.35 -6.34 -16.96
CA HIS A 46 3.54 -6.99 -16.45
C HIS A 46 3.22 -7.91 -15.27
N GLN A 47 4.02 -8.96 -15.11
CA GLN A 47 4.00 -9.76 -13.89
C GLN A 47 4.67 -8.96 -12.77
N ARG A 48 4.05 -8.93 -11.59
CA ARG A 48 4.47 -8.16 -10.41
C ARG A 48 5.54 -8.90 -9.60
N LEU A 49 6.56 -9.40 -10.26
CA LEU A 49 7.68 -10.11 -9.62
C LEU A 49 8.84 -9.16 -9.37
N GLU A 50 9.53 -9.36 -8.26
CA GLU A 50 10.82 -8.73 -8.02
C GLU A 50 11.80 -9.04 -9.16
N LYS A 51 12.71 -8.10 -9.45
CA LYS A 51 13.67 -8.20 -10.57
C LYS A 51 14.45 -9.51 -10.58
N GLN A 52 14.90 -9.96 -9.40
CA GLN A 52 15.63 -11.22 -9.24
C GLN A 52 14.85 -12.46 -9.69
N PHE A 53 13.51 -12.44 -9.62
CA PHE A 53 12.68 -13.53 -10.12
C PHE A 53 12.39 -13.40 -11.62
N LYS A 54 12.38 -12.18 -12.17
CA LYS A 54 12.23 -11.93 -13.60
C LYS A 54 13.44 -12.45 -14.39
N GLU A 55 14.63 -12.37 -13.79
CA GLU A 55 15.88 -12.80 -14.41
C GLU A 55 16.10 -14.32 -14.34
N LYS A 56 15.47 -15.00 -13.40
CA LYS A 56 15.50 -16.47 -13.28
C LYS A 56 14.45 -17.08 -14.18
N LYS A 57 14.87 -17.82 -15.19
CA LYS A 57 13.97 -18.57 -16.09
C LYS A 57 13.22 -19.70 -15.40
N ASP A 58 13.72 -20.14 -14.24
CA ASP A 58 13.20 -21.27 -13.51
C ASP A 58 12.29 -20.79 -12.40
N TRP A 59 10.99 -21.01 -12.60
CA TRP A 59 9.96 -20.80 -11.61
C TRP A 59 10.15 -21.78 -10.45
N ILE A 60 10.04 -21.33 -9.22
CA ILE A 60 10.12 -22.22 -8.07
C ILE A 60 8.95 -23.20 -8.15
N GLU A 61 9.25 -24.49 -8.12
CA GLU A 61 8.26 -25.57 -8.18
C GLU A 61 7.22 -25.40 -7.05
N GLY A 62 5.94 -25.53 -7.39
CA GLY A 62 4.84 -25.41 -6.43
C GLY A 62 4.37 -23.97 -6.15
N VAL A 63 5.02 -22.95 -6.68
CA VAL A 63 4.54 -21.57 -6.57
C VAL A 63 3.64 -21.24 -7.78
N PRO A 64 2.38 -20.81 -7.57
CA PRO A 64 1.51 -20.43 -8.66
C PRO A 64 2.05 -19.21 -9.40
N LYS A 65 1.92 -19.18 -10.72
CA LYS A 65 2.26 -18.01 -11.53
C LYS A 65 1.37 -16.83 -11.14
N LEU A 66 2.00 -15.66 -10.89
CA LEU A 66 1.26 -14.45 -10.60
C LEU A 66 0.48 -13.99 -11.83
N LYS A 67 -0.75 -13.56 -11.60
CA LYS A 67 -1.58 -12.95 -12.64
C LYS A 67 -1.16 -11.50 -12.87
N THR A 68 -1.24 -11.02 -14.10
CA THR A 68 -1.15 -9.59 -14.37
C THR A 68 -2.39 -8.88 -13.83
N ILE A 69 -2.29 -7.57 -13.58
CA ILE A 69 -3.47 -6.77 -13.17
C ILE A 69 -4.60 -6.88 -14.21
N ALA A 70 -4.25 -6.87 -15.51
CA ALA A 70 -5.22 -7.05 -16.59
C ALA A 70 -5.93 -8.41 -16.54
N GLN A 71 -5.23 -9.50 -16.17
CA GLN A 71 -5.84 -10.82 -16.01
C GLN A 71 -6.80 -10.84 -14.81
N ILE A 72 -6.44 -10.21 -13.70
CA ILE A 72 -7.29 -10.08 -12.52
C ILE A 72 -8.60 -9.38 -12.89
N PHE A 73 -8.54 -8.22 -13.55
CA PHE A 73 -9.75 -7.50 -13.98
C PHE A 73 -10.60 -8.29 -14.98
N LYS A 74 -9.98 -9.05 -15.89
CA LYS A 74 -10.72 -9.93 -16.81
C LYS A 74 -11.51 -11.03 -16.08
N GLU A 75 -10.96 -11.61 -15.02
CA GLU A 75 -11.66 -12.59 -14.19
C GLU A 75 -12.82 -11.99 -13.38
N HIS A 76 -12.73 -10.67 -13.08
CA HIS A 76 -13.81 -9.91 -12.44
C HIS A 76 -14.84 -9.33 -13.45
N GLY A 77 -14.88 -9.87 -14.66
CA GLY A 77 -15.90 -9.53 -15.68
C GLY A 77 -15.37 -8.59 -16.77
N GLY A 78 -14.16 -8.12 -16.68
CA GLY A 78 -13.54 -7.25 -17.70
C GLY A 78 -13.36 -5.79 -17.25
N PHE A 79 -12.77 -5.01 -18.14
CA PHE A 79 -12.48 -3.59 -17.91
C PHE A 79 -12.27 -2.85 -19.23
N THR A 80 -12.34 -1.52 -19.18
CA THR A 80 -11.92 -0.61 -20.25
C THR A 80 -10.85 0.33 -19.72
N ILE A 81 -9.94 0.77 -20.60
CA ILE A 81 -9.00 1.85 -20.30
C ILE A 81 -9.60 3.14 -20.85
N GLU A 82 -9.89 4.11 -19.99
CA GLU A 82 -10.51 5.38 -20.37
C GLU A 82 -9.50 6.47 -20.70
N GLY A 83 -8.23 6.24 -20.36
CA GLY A 83 -7.14 7.18 -20.57
C GLY A 83 -5.99 6.94 -19.62
N SER A 84 -5.16 7.94 -19.47
CA SER A 84 -4.05 7.96 -18.50
C SER A 84 -3.91 9.34 -17.87
N VAL A 85 -3.27 9.37 -16.71
CA VAL A 85 -2.90 10.58 -15.98
C VAL A 85 -1.44 10.46 -15.57
N LYS A 86 -0.68 11.56 -15.56
CA LYS A 86 0.69 11.59 -15.05
C LYS A 86 0.70 11.47 -13.53
N GLY A 87 1.70 10.77 -12.98
CA GLY A 87 1.88 10.73 -11.53
C GLY A 87 2.03 12.12 -10.92
N SER A 88 2.68 13.06 -11.61
CA SER A 88 2.77 14.45 -11.18
C SER A 88 1.43 15.17 -11.02
N GLU A 89 0.40 14.77 -11.79
CA GLU A 89 -0.96 15.31 -11.69
C GLU A 89 -1.79 14.65 -10.58
N MET A 90 -1.37 13.45 -10.12
CA MET A 90 -2.01 12.75 -9.00
C MET A 90 -1.54 13.27 -7.65
N ILE A 91 -0.35 13.88 -7.58
CA ILE A 91 0.19 14.42 -6.32
C ILE A 91 -0.77 15.45 -5.73
N GLY A 92 -1.12 15.25 -4.46
CA GLY A 92 -2.09 16.08 -3.74
C GLY A 92 -3.52 15.57 -3.79
N TRP A 93 -3.84 14.52 -4.57
CA TRP A 93 -5.16 13.90 -4.49
C TRP A 93 -5.39 13.33 -3.10
N GLU A 94 -6.57 13.58 -2.56
CA GLU A 94 -7.00 13.05 -1.26
C GLU A 94 -7.71 11.71 -1.46
N TYR A 95 -7.60 10.82 -0.48
CA TYR A 95 -8.26 9.51 -0.50
C TYR A 95 -8.69 9.11 0.92
N GLU A 96 -9.62 8.16 1.00
CA GLU A 96 -10.01 7.50 2.24
C GLU A 96 -9.18 6.23 2.42
N GLY A 97 -8.55 6.07 3.57
CA GLY A 97 -7.73 4.91 3.90
C GLY A 97 -8.59 3.70 4.33
N PRO A 98 -8.06 2.49 4.19
CA PRO A 98 -8.84 1.28 4.49
C PRO A 98 -9.10 1.09 5.99
N PHE A 99 -8.40 1.80 6.87
CA PHE A 99 -8.48 1.64 8.32
C PHE A 99 -8.64 2.96 9.08
N ASP A 100 -9.22 3.98 8.46
CA ASP A 100 -9.46 5.30 9.05
C ASP A 100 -10.32 5.28 10.31
N SER A 101 -11.12 4.25 10.48
CA SER A 101 -11.96 4.05 11.66
C SER A 101 -11.19 3.60 12.92
N LEU A 102 -9.91 3.26 12.79
CA LEU A 102 -9.09 2.93 13.96
C LEU A 102 -8.76 4.20 14.75
N GLU A 103 -8.83 4.10 16.09
CA GLU A 103 -8.50 5.21 16.99
C GLU A 103 -7.11 5.78 16.72
N ALA A 104 -6.11 4.93 16.51
CA ALA A 104 -4.74 5.33 16.21
C ALA A 104 -4.62 6.26 15.00
N GLN A 105 -5.51 6.14 14.00
CA GLN A 105 -5.52 6.98 12.80
C GLN A 105 -6.01 8.42 13.09
N SER A 106 -6.80 8.61 14.15
CA SER A 106 -7.37 9.90 14.51
C SER A 106 -6.53 10.72 15.50
N ILE A 107 -5.47 10.14 16.07
CA ILE A 107 -4.65 10.80 17.10
C ILE A 107 -3.75 11.86 16.46
N PRO A 108 -3.87 13.16 16.84
CA PRO A 108 -3.00 14.21 16.35
C PRO A 108 -1.54 13.98 16.73
N GLY A 109 -0.64 14.22 15.77
CA GLY A 109 0.80 14.05 15.94
C GLY A 109 1.33 12.65 15.71
N GLY A 110 0.45 11.64 15.59
CA GLY A 110 0.84 10.24 15.42
C GLY A 110 0.58 9.38 16.65
N TYR A 111 0.93 8.09 16.58
CA TYR A 111 0.62 7.11 17.61
C TYR A 111 1.63 5.94 17.61
N PRO A 112 2.10 5.41 18.76
CA PRO A 112 1.83 5.86 20.14
C PRO A 112 2.63 7.09 20.56
N PHE A 113 3.64 7.47 19.76
CA PHE A 113 4.51 8.61 20.04
C PHE A 113 4.10 9.78 19.16
N THR A 114 3.67 10.87 19.79
CA THR A 114 3.25 12.07 19.07
C THR A 114 4.42 12.97 18.72
N LYS A 115 4.36 13.58 17.53
CA LYS A 115 5.25 14.67 17.10
C LYS A 115 4.61 15.99 17.49
N PRO A 116 5.21 16.77 18.44
CA PRO A 116 4.56 17.97 19.00
C PRO A 116 4.13 18.99 17.96
N ASP A 117 4.93 19.19 16.91
CA ASP A 117 4.62 20.15 15.84
C ASP A 117 3.38 19.75 15.03
N LEU A 118 3.20 18.44 14.79
CA LEU A 118 2.06 17.89 14.07
C LEU A 118 0.83 17.80 14.97
N GLU A 119 1.01 17.51 16.26
CA GLU A 119 -0.04 17.56 17.27
C GLU A 119 -0.63 18.95 17.38
N GLN A 120 0.22 19.99 17.49
CA GLN A 120 -0.22 21.39 17.55
C GLN A 120 -1.01 21.79 16.29
N LYS A 121 -0.62 21.29 15.12
CA LYS A 121 -1.32 21.50 13.84
C LYS A 121 -2.54 20.59 13.66
N LYS A 122 -2.82 19.69 14.61
CA LYS A 122 -3.88 18.67 14.56
C LYS A 122 -3.78 17.74 13.36
N VAL A 123 -2.56 17.48 12.89
CA VAL A 123 -2.31 16.52 11.81
C VAL A 123 -2.35 15.10 12.38
N ASN A 124 -3.13 14.22 11.76
CA ASN A 124 -3.25 12.81 12.12
C ASN A 124 -3.19 11.92 10.87
N GLY A 125 -3.32 10.61 11.00
CA GLY A 125 -3.28 9.68 9.88
C GLY A 125 -4.27 10.03 8.78
N VAL A 126 -5.53 10.22 9.16
CA VAL A 126 -6.62 10.54 8.20
C VAL A 126 -6.36 11.84 7.45
N THR A 127 -5.89 12.89 8.14
CA THR A 127 -5.60 14.18 7.49
C THR A 127 -4.34 14.17 6.62
N CYS A 128 -3.49 13.15 6.77
CA CYS A 128 -2.32 12.91 5.92
C CYS A 128 -2.67 12.22 4.60
N HIS A 129 -3.83 11.61 4.46
CA HIS A 129 -4.19 10.78 3.31
C HIS A 129 -4.21 11.56 1.99
N LYS A 130 -3.01 11.67 1.41
CA LYS A 130 -2.77 12.28 0.09
C LYS A 130 -1.86 11.41 -0.74
N VAL A 131 -2.01 11.53 -2.05
CA VAL A 131 -1.03 11.02 -3.00
C VAL A 131 0.19 11.93 -2.95
N ILE A 132 1.36 11.33 -2.77
CA ILE A 132 2.65 12.02 -2.68
C ILE A 132 3.62 11.51 -3.75
N ASP A 133 4.67 12.27 -4.02
CA ASP A 133 5.81 11.76 -4.80
C ASP A 133 6.60 10.77 -3.94
N GLY A 134 6.80 9.56 -4.44
CA GLY A 134 7.59 8.54 -3.74
C GLY A 134 9.08 8.90 -3.65
N GLY A 135 9.56 9.74 -4.57
CA GLY A 135 10.95 10.17 -4.58
C GLY A 135 11.94 9.01 -4.70
N LYS A 136 13.07 9.17 -4.03
CA LYS A 136 14.16 8.19 -4.03
C LYS A 136 14.48 7.71 -2.61
N ASP A 137 14.91 6.45 -2.52
CA ASP A 137 15.44 5.89 -1.28
C ASP A 137 16.84 6.45 -0.95
N ASN A 138 17.40 6.06 0.19
CA ASN A 138 18.74 6.46 0.64
C ASN A 138 19.89 6.01 -0.28
N PHE A 139 19.61 5.12 -1.24
CA PHE A 139 20.56 4.62 -2.23
C PHE A 139 20.39 5.30 -3.59
N GLY A 140 19.44 6.23 -3.73
CA GLY A 140 19.15 6.95 -4.96
C GLY A 140 18.23 6.20 -5.94
N ASN A 141 17.63 5.08 -5.55
CA ASN A 141 16.66 4.34 -6.36
C ASN A 141 15.27 4.94 -6.18
N ASP A 142 14.46 4.90 -7.24
CA ASP A 142 13.06 5.30 -7.15
C ASP A 142 12.29 4.35 -6.21
N VAL A 143 11.54 4.91 -5.26
CA VAL A 143 10.70 4.14 -4.34
C VAL A 143 9.53 3.48 -5.08
N VAL A 144 8.99 4.17 -6.08
CA VAL A 144 7.94 3.62 -6.93
C VAL A 144 8.50 3.34 -8.31
N VAL A 145 8.56 2.06 -8.67
CA VAL A 145 9.20 1.58 -9.89
C VAL A 145 8.17 0.99 -10.86
N ALA A 146 8.35 1.28 -12.14
CA ALA A 146 7.57 0.65 -13.19
C ALA A 146 7.80 -0.87 -13.23
N GLY A 147 6.72 -1.63 -13.38
CA GLY A 147 6.77 -3.09 -13.46
C GLY A 147 6.84 -3.81 -12.11
N GLU A 148 6.76 -3.09 -10.98
CA GLU A 148 6.66 -3.66 -9.63
C GLU A 148 5.32 -3.31 -8.97
N GLY A 149 4.70 -4.28 -8.31
CA GLY A 149 3.39 -4.10 -7.69
C GLY A 149 2.33 -3.53 -8.63
N SER A 150 1.62 -2.53 -8.17
CA SER A 150 0.65 -1.75 -8.96
C SER A 150 1.21 -0.41 -9.46
N GLY A 151 2.44 -0.06 -9.06
CA GLY A 151 3.03 1.26 -9.30
C GLY A 151 2.45 2.35 -8.38
N ILE A 152 1.69 1.98 -7.37
CA ILE A 152 1.25 2.84 -6.26
C ILE A 152 1.59 2.12 -4.96
N VAL A 153 2.37 2.77 -4.10
CA VAL A 153 2.84 2.19 -2.83
C VAL A 153 2.15 2.89 -1.67
N HIS A 154 1.57 2.14 -0.74
CA HIS A 154 1.11 2.73 0.51
C HIS A 154 2.29 3.07 1.40
N ILE A 155 2.21 4.19 2.12
CA ILE A 155 3.26 4.68 3.02
C ILE A 155 2.78 4.58 4.45
N ALA A 156 3.57 3.88 5.28
CA ALA A 156 3.33 3.68 6.70
C ALA A 156 4.62 3.96 7.49
N PRO A 157 4.92 5.23 7.84
CA PRO A 157 6.20 5.63 8.43
C PRO A 157 6.56 4.93 9.74
N GLY A 158 5.58 4.44 10.50
CA GLY A 158 5.77 3.64 11.70
C GLY A 158 6.11 2.16 11.46
N CYS A 159 6.19 1.70 10.19
CA CYS A 159 6.31 0.27 9.85
C CYS A 159 7.55 -0.09 9.03
N GLY A 160 8.30 0.88 8.50
CA GLY A 160 9.47 0.61 7.66
C GLY A 160 10.41 1.81 7.54
N ASP A 161 11.70 1.55 7.34
CA ASP A 161 12.74 2.60 7.33
C ASP A 161 12.59 3.56 6.15
N ILE A 162 12.29 3.04 4.95
CA ILE A 162 12.06 3.87 3.75
C ILE A 162 10.84 4.74 3.95
N ASP A 163 9.73 4.16 4.44
CA ASP A 163 8.50 4.88 4.72
C ASP A 163 8.70 5.94 5.80
N ASN A 164 9.52 5.64 6.82
CA ASN A 164 9.88 6.59 7.88
C ASN A 164 10.66 7.78 7.34
N GLN A 165 11.62 7.54 6.42
CA GLN A 165 12.35 8.62 5.77
C GLN A 165 11.41 9.52 4.95
N ILE A 166 10.56 8.91 4.12
CA ILE A 166 9.54 9.64 3.34
C ILE A 166 8.62 10.44 4.27
N GLY A 167 8.21 9.82 5.38
CA GLY A 167 7.37 10.47 6.39
C GLY A 167 8.00 11.72 6.99
N LYS A 168 9.31 11.70 7.25
CA LYS A 168 10.06 12.88 7.71
C LYS A 168 10.13 13.97 6.65
N ASP A 169 10.45 13.60 5.43
CA ASP A 169 10.62 14.53 4.31
C ASP A 169 9.30 15.20 3.91
N GLN A 170 8.19 14.49 4.04
CA GLN A 170 6.84 14.95 3.69
C GLN A 170 6.04 15.50 4.90
N GLY A 171 6.60 15.47 6.10
CA GLY A 171 5.92 15.94 7.31
C GLY A 171 4.70 15.11 7.70
N LEU A 172 4.76 13.78 7.51
CA LEU A 172 3.70 12.85 7.87
C LEU A 172 3.80 12.41 9.33
N VAL A 173 2.67 11.96 9.89
CA VAL A 173 2.67 11.32 11.21
C VAL A 173 3.23 9.91 11.15
N ASP A 174 3.74 9.43 12.29
CA ASP A 174 4.14 8.04 12.47
C ASP A 174 3.03 7.31 13.24
N ILE A 175 2.58 6.19 12.70
CA ILE A 175 1.65 5.28 13.38
C ILE A 175 2.36 3.93 13.47
N ALA A 176 2.85 3.59 14.68
CA ALA A 176 3.58 2.35 14.97
C ALA A 176 2.65 1.35 15.68
N PRO A 177 2.15 0.32 14.98
CA PRO A 177 1.04 -0.48 15.47
C PRO A 177 1.45 -1.58 16.44
N LEU A 178 2.74 -1.91 16.54
CA LEU A 178 3.20 -3.13 17.19
C LEU A 178 4.08 -2.85 18.40
N ASP A 179 3.96 -3.72 19.40
CA ASP A 179 4.89 -3.83 20.51
C ASP A 179 6.15 -4.68 20.15
N GLU A 180 7.03 -4.88 21.13
CA GLU A 180 8.26 -5.69 20.98
C GLU A 180 8.00 -7.15 20.65
N GLU A 181 6.79 -7.68 20.97
CA GLU A 181 6.37 -9.05 20.67
C GLU A 181 5.65 -9.16 19.32
N SER A 182 5.66 -8.08 18.50
CA SER A 182 4.92 -7.98 17.22
C SER A 182 3.41 -8.12 17.38
N LYS A 183 2.84 -7.73 18.50
CA LYS A 183 1.41 -7.68 18.75
C LYS A 183 0.89 -6.26 18.57
N PHE A 184 -0.31 -6.14 18.03
CA PHE A 184 -0.98 -4.84 17.93
C PHE A 184 -1.23 -4.27 19.35
N ILE A 185 -0.78 -3.03 19.56
CA ILE A 185 -1.01 -2.27 20.78
C ILE A 185 -2.46 -1.75 20.84
N ASP A 186 -2.86 -1.10 21.93
CA ASP A 186 -4.17 -0.44 22.02
C ASP A 186 -4.33 0.63 20.91
N GLY A 187 -5.57 1.00 20.60
CA GLY A 187 -5.88 1.93 19.51
C GLY A 187 -6.10 1.27 18.14
N PHE A 188 -5.88 -0.05 18.01
CA PHE A 188 -6.10 -0.81 16.78
C PHE A 188 -7.37 -1.69 16.82
N GLY A 189 -8.29 -1.40 17.72
CA GLY A 189 -9.62 -2.00 17.80
C GLY A 189 -9.56 -3.53 17.88
N TRP A 190 -10.24 -4.23 16.97
CA TRP A 190 -10.31 -5.70 16.96
C TRP A 190 -8.98 -6.41 16.68
N LEU A 191 -7.96 -5.67 16.28
CA LEU A 191 -6.60 -6.19 16.09
C LEU A 191 -5.77 -6.18 17.38
N THR A 192 -6.09 -5.34 18.35
CA THR A 192 -5.35 -5.20 19.61
C THR A 192 -5.05 -6.57 20.25
N GLY A 193 -3.79 -6.78 20.61
CA GLY A 193 -3.27 -8.03 21.19
C GLY A 193 -3.02 -9.18 20.20
N LEU A 194 -3.42 -9.03 18.92
CA LEU A 194 -3.13 -10.04 17.90
C LEU A 194 -1.69 -9.89 17.38
N CYS A 195 -0.98 -11.01 17.22
CA CYS A 195 0.33 -11.00 16.58
C CYS A 195 0.18 -10.71 15.08
N ALA A 196 0.83 -9.63 14.58
CA ALA A 196 0.69 -9.14 13.21
C ALA A 196 1.16 -10.15 12.16
N THR A 197 2.20 -10.93 12.46
CA THR A 197 2.78 -11.94 11.56
C THR A 197 2.03 -13.26 11.55
N ALA A 198 1.09 -13.46 12.48
CA ALA A 198 0.35 -14.71 12.58
C ALA A 198 -0.61 -14.88 11.39
N LYS A 199 -0.68 -16.10 10.85
CA LYS A 199 -1.53 -16.46 9.72
C LYS A 199 -3.00 -16.11 9.93
N HIS A 200 -3.51 -16.30 11.17
CA HIS A 200 -4.91 -16.00 11.50
C HIS A 200 -5.17 -14.49 11.48
N THR A 201 -4.23 -13.64 11.91
CA THR A 201 -4.37 -12.18 11.88
C THR A 201 -4.41 -11.68 10.44
N LYS A 202 -3.49 -12.17 9.59
CA LYS A 202 -3.53 -11.92 8.14
C LYS A 202 -4.87 -12.31 7.54
N GLY A 203 -5.40 -13.49 7.91
CA GLY A 203 -6.71 -13.96 7.44
C GLY A 203 -7.87 -13.04 7.86
N LYS A 204 -7.85 -12.52 9.09
CA LYS A 204 -8.86 -11.57 9.58
C LYS A 204 -8.82 -10.23 8.81
N ILE A 205 -7.62 -9.68 8.58
CA ILE A 205 -7.45 -8.45 7.81
C ILE A 205 -7.97 -8.62 6.36
N ILE A 206 -7.60 -9.73 5.71
CA ILE A 206 -8.08 -10.06 4.36
C ILE A 206 -9.61 -10.19 4.34
N ALA A 207 -10.20 -10.86 5.34
CA ALA A 207 -11.65 -11.03 5.44
C ALA A 207 -12.37 -9.69 5.65
N ASP A 208 -11.83 -8.81 6.49
CA ASP A 208 -12.37 -7.47 6.73
C ASP A 208 -12.35 -6.63 5.44
N LEU A 209 -11.21 -6.56 4.75
CA LEU A 209 -11.08 -5.84 3.48
C LEU A 209 -12.04 -6.40 2.41
N LYS A 210 -12.19 -7.73 2.35
CA LYS A 210 -13.12 -8.38 1.42
C LYS A 210 -14.58 -8.01 1.74
N ASN A 211 -14.98 -8.06 3.01
CA ASN A 211 -16.34 -7.72 3.43
C ASN A 211 -16.72 -6.27 3.13
N ARG A 212 -15.73 -5.38 3.11
CA ARG A 212 -15.91 -3.97 2.76
C ARG A 212 -15.69 -3.64 1.28
N ASN A 213 -15.53 -4.67 0.40
CA ASN A 213 -15.24 -4.52 -1.03
C ASN A 213 -13.99 -3.69 -1.33
N LEU A 214 -12.99 -3.74 -0.44
CA LEU A 214 -11.69 -3.07 -0.61
C LEU A 214 -10.59 -4.02 -1.12
N LEU A 215 -10.94 -5.28 -1.36
CA LEU A 215 -10.01 -6.32 -1.80
C LEU A 215 -10.40 -6.84 -3.17
N ILE A 216 -9.49 -6.70 -4.15
CA ILE A 216 -9.70 -7.21 -5.50
C ILE A 216 -9.15 -8.63 -5.66
N HIS A 217 -7.95 -8.90 -5.16
CA HIS A 217 -7.29 -10.18 -5.38
C HIS A 217 -6.35 -10.53 -4.24
N VAL A 218 -6.20 -11.84 -3.99
CA VAL A 218 -5.21 -12.41 -3.06
C VAL A 218 -4.42 -13.47 -3.79
N GLU A 219 -3.11 -13.42 -3.70
CA GLU A 219 -2.23 -14.40 -4.32
C GLU A 219 -1.09 -14.78 -3.39
N GLN A 220 -0.44 -15.91 -3.68
CA GLN A 220 0.81 -16.28 -3.02
C GLN A 220 1.96 -15.63 -3.78
N TYR A 221 2.72 -14.80 -3.09
CA TYR A 221 3.85 -14.08 -3.66
C TYR A 221 5.15 -14.70 -3.19
N PRO A 222 6.04 -15.14 -4.12
CA PRO A 222 7.37 -15.60 -3.76
C PRO A 222 8.22 -14.41 -3.33
N HIS A 223 8.77 -14.46 -2.14
CA HIS A 223 9.63 -13.42 -1.60
C HIS A 223 10.93 -14.02 -1.07
N VAL A 224 12.06 -13.39 -1.38
CA VAL A 224 13.37 -13.78 -0.84
C VAL A 224 13.69 -12.86 0.32
N TYR A 225 13.80 -13.43 1.50
CA TYR A 225 14.36 -12.71 2.64
C TYR A 225 15.89 -12.81 2.57
N PRO A 226 16.62 -11.71 2.70
CA PRO A 226 18.06 -11.78 2.93
C PRO A 226 18.31 -12.49 4.27
N HIS A 227 19.17 -13.49 4.24
CA HIS A 227 19.62 -14.23 5.41
C HIS A 227 20.85 -13.57 6.03
#